data_822ccac677ab8720c04cd8d1674e76cf
#
_entry.id   822ccac677ab8720c04cd8d1674e76cf
#
_cell.length_a   1.000
_cell.length_b   1.000
_cell.length_c   1.000
_cell.angle_alpha   90.00
_cell.angle_beta   90.00
_cell.angle_gamma   90.00
#
_symmetry.space_group_name_H-M   'P 1'
#
loop_
_entity.id
_entity.type
_entity.pdbx_description
1 polymer ?
#
loop_
_entity_poly.entity_id
_entity_poly.type
_entity_poly.pdbx_seq_one_letter_code
_entity_poly.pdbx_strand_id
1 'polypeptide(L)'
;MIKKSFLTLITFLLMTISASYAGDWSKIKIGTEGAYPPWNGTNAAGELEGAEIDLALDLCKRMKAECELVAQDWDGIIPALQNGKYDAIIAGMSITAERMEVINFSQGYANEPASFSVLKSSKLAALKAGGKVNMDALDSTSTALLDSLKKTLKGTTVGVQGSTTHENFVKQVLGDSVTMKSYDTQEN
;
A
#
# COMPACT_ATOMS: atom_id res chain seq x y z
N MET A 1 8.46 -26.38 -58.17
CA MET A 1 7.37 -25.48 -57.66
C MET A 1 6.80 -25.86 -56.27
N ILE A 2 6.85 -27.11 -55.84
CA ILE A 2 6.28 -27.62 -54.58
C ILE A 2 7.04 -27.11 -53.30
N LYS A 3 8.37 -26.89 -53.37
CA LYS A 3 9.18 -26.43 -52.24
C LYS A 3 8.90 -24.99 -51.76
N LYS A 4 8.46 -24.08 -52.62
CA LYS A 4 8.16 -22.68 -52.27
C LYS A 4 6.80 -22.55 -51.57
N SER A 5 5.83 -23.39 -51.96
CA SER A 5 4.48 -23.37 -51.33
C SER A 5 4.50 -23.93 -49.91
N PHE A 6 5.39 -24.89 -49.63
CA PHE A 6 5.52 -25.47 -48.28
C PHE A 6 6.15 -24.51 -47.30
N LEU A 7 7.10 -23.68 -47.74
CA LEU A 7 7.74 -22.66 -46.88
C LEU A 7 6.79 -21.53 -46.55
N THR A 8 5.91 -21.14 -47.49
CA THR A 8 4.90 -20.09 -47.27
C THR A 8 3.82 -20.56 -46.29
N LEU A 9 3.45 -21.82 -46.27
CA LEU A 9 2.45 -22.37 -45.34
C LEU A 9 2.98 -22.44 -43.91
N ILE A 10 4.28 -22.77 -43.74
CA ILE A 10 4.92 -22.80 -42.43
C ILE A 10 5.05 -21.37 -41.81
N THR A 11 5.34 -20.37 -42.67
CA THR A 11 5.43 -18.97 -42.23
C THR A 11 4.07 -18.42 -41.77
N PHE A 12 2.96 -18.84 -42.39
CA PHE A 12 1.61 -18.43 -42.03
C PHE A 12 1.13 -19.11 -40.73
N LEU A 13 1.56 -20.34 -40.45
CA LEU A 13 1.22 -21.08 -39.24
C LEU A 13 1.96 -20.57 -38.01
N LEU A 14 3.13 -19.93 -38.17
CA LEU A 14 3.90 -19.33 -37.08
C LEU A 14 3.39 -17.94 -36.62
N MET A 15 2.53 -17.28 -37.42
CA MET A 15 1.93 -15.98 -37.06
C MET A 15 0.66 -16.07 -36.22
N THR A 16 0.14 -17.24 -35.91
CA THR A 16 -1.12 -17.40 -35.18
C THR A 16 -0.95 -17.72 -33.70
N ILE A 17 0.27 -17.69 -33.12
CA ILE A 17 0.52 -18.00 -31.71
C ILE A 17 0.87 -16.72 -30.93
N SER A 18 0.15 -15.65 -31.20
CA SER A 18 0.02 -14.56 -30.24
C SER A 18 -1.38 -14.57 -29.64
N ALA A 19 -1.78 -15.72 -29.11
CA ALA A 19 -2.89 -15.73 -28.16
C ALA A 19 -2.40 -14.96 -26.94
N SER A 20 -2.76 -13.69 -26.86
CA SER A 20 -2.66 -12.93 -25.63
C SER A 20 -3.31 -13.77 -24.56
N TYR A 21 -2.56 -14.21 -23.57
CA TYR A 21 -3.10 -14.64 -22.29
C TYR A 21 -3.68 -13.41 -21.59
N ALA A 22 -4.76 -12.88 -22.13
CA ALA A 22 -5.65 -12.04 -21.38
C ALA A 22 -6.34 -12.99 -20.40
N GLY A 23 -5.94 -12.99 -19.14
CA GLY A 23 -6.66 -13.71 -18.11
C GLY A 23 -8.15 -13.33 -18.17
N ASP A 24 -9.03 -14.26 -17.84
CA ASP A 24 -10.45 -13.94 -17.69
C ASP A 24 -10.62 -13.05 -16.45
N TRP A 25 -10.67 -11.76 -16.65
CA TRP A 25 -10.90 -10.76 -15.61
C TRP A 25 -12.39 -10.47 -15.36
N SER A 26 -13.26 -11.40 -15.72
CA SER A 26 -14.70 -11.28 -15.45
C SER A 26 -15.03 -11.40 -13.96
N LYS A 27 -14.15 -12.07 -13.18
CA LYS A 27 -14.24 -12.17 -11.72
C LYS A 27 -12.91 -11.79 -11.10
N ILE A 28 -12.93 -10.90 -10.12
CA ILE A 28 -11.74 -10.38 -9.46
C ILE A 28 -11.96 -10.38 -7.95
N LYS A 29 -11.01 -10.93 -7.20
CA LYS A 29 -10.96 -10.80 -5.74
C LYS A 29 -9.99 -9.69 -5.39
N ILE A 30 -10.39 -8.80 -4.48
CA ILE A 30 -9.58 -7.66 -4.05
C ILE A 30 -9.42 -7.71 -2.54
N GLY A 31 -8.17 -7.83 -2.08
CA GLY A 31 -7.81 -7.76 -0.66
C GLY A 31 -7.77 -6.31 -0.18
N THR A 32 -8.28 -6.07 1.02
CA THR A 32 -8.20 -4.78 1.72
C THR A 32 -8.03 -5.01 3.21
N GLU A 33 -7.49 -4.05 3.95
CA GLU A 33 -7.31 -4.22 5.39
C GLU A 33 -8.65 -4.12 6.15
N GLY A 34 -9.47 -3.12 5.84
CA GLY A 34 -10.73 -2.86 6.54
C GLY A 34 -10.57 -2.23 7.92
N ALA A 35 -9.39 -1.69 8.24
CA ALA A 35 -9.05 -1.07 9.52
C ALA A 35 -8.31 0.28 9.36
N TYR A 36 -8.48 0.93 8.22
CA TYR A 36 -7.82 2.21 7.88
C TYR A 36 -8.82 3.27 7.39
N PRO A 37 -9.77 3.72 8.25
CA PRO A 37 -10.72 4.77 7.87
C PRO A 37 -10.00 6.13 7.69
N PRO A 38 -10.44 7.00 6.76
CA PRO A 38 -11.63 6.86 5.90
C PRO A 38 -11.36 6.12 4.57
N TRP A 39 -10.18 5.55 4.39
CA TRP A 39 -9.80 4.87 3.16
C TRP A 39 -10.51 3.53 3.00
N ASN A 40 -10.30 2.63 3.93
CA ASN A 40 -10.97 1.35 4.03
C ASN A 40 -11.23 1.03 5.51
N GLY A 41 -12.43 0.74 5.86
CA GLY A 41 -12.87 0.47 7.22
C GLY A 41 -13.91 -0.63 7.24
N THR A 42 -14.29 -1.06 8.44
CA THR A 42 -15.38 -1.99 8.66
C THR A 42 -16.43 -1.28 9.52
N ASN A 43 -17.67 -1.20 9.01
CA ASN A 43 -18.76 -0.56 9.74
C ASN A 43 -19.29 -1.45 10.88
N ALA A 44 -20.23 -0.91 11.66
CA ALA A 44 -20.82 -1.64 12.79
C ALA A 44 -21.59 -2.92 12.38
N ALA A 45 -21.97 -3.06 11.12
CA ALA A 45 -22.60 -4.26 10.57
C ALA A 45 -21.58 -5.31 10.10
N GLY A 46 -20.27 -4.99 10.14
CA GLY A 46 -19.21 -5.87 9.64
C GLY A 46 -18.97 -5.76 8.14
N GLU A 47 -19.51 -4.73 7.48
CA GLU A 47 -19.35 -4.51 6.05
C GLU A 47 -18.17 -3.56 5.78
N LEU A 48 -17.43 -3.82 4.70
CA LEU A 48 -16.34 -2.96 4.27
C LEU A 48 -16.89 -1.64 3.69
N GLU A 49 -16.31 -0.52 4.11
CA GLU A 49 -16.68 0.82 3.64
C GLU A 49 -15.44 1.72 3.51
N GLY A 50 -15.58 2.84 2.80
CA GLY A 50 -14.54 3.85 2.65
C GLY A 50 -14.21 4.19 1.21
N ALA A 51 -13.37 5.22 1.04
CA ALA A 51 -13.04 5.77 -0.28
C ALA A 51 -12.40 4.74 -1.23
N GLU A 52 -11.59 3.83 -0.71
CA GLU A 52 -10.96 2.77 -1.50
C GLU A 52 -11.93 1.66 -1.87
N ILE A 53 -12.92 1.41 -1.01
CA ILE A 53 -13.99 0.45 -1.30
C ILE A 53 -14.84 0.97 -2.47
N ASP A 54 -15.24 2.25 -2.42
CA ASP A 54 -15.98 2.90 -3.50
C ASP A 54 -15.17 2.93 -4.81
N LEU A 55 -13.85 3.23 -4.73
CA LEU A 55 -12.96 3.23 -5.88
C LEU A 55 -12.85 1.83 -6.50
N ALA A 56 -12.64 0.80 -5.69
CA ALA A 56 -12.56 -0.59 -6.17
C ALA A 56 -13.84 -1.00 -6.90
N LEU A 57 -15.01 -0.72 -6.32
CA LEU A 57 -16.30 -1.05 -6.92
C LEU A 57 -16.56 -0.28 -8.23
N ASP A 58 -16.17 1.01 -8.32
CA ASP A 58 -16.29 1.79 -9.56
C ASP A 58 -15.35 1.25 -10.65
N LEU A 59 -14.12 0.88 -10.32
CA LEU A 59 -13.19 0.24 -11.24
C LEU A 59 -13.74 -1.08 -11.77
N CYS A 60 -14.27 -1.94 -10.90
CA CYS A 60 -14.90 -3.20 -11.27
C CYS A 60 -16.07 -3.01 -12.24
N LYS A 61 -16.93 -2.03 -11.93
CA LYS A 61 -18.05 -1.66 -12.82
C LYS A 61 -17.57 -1.21 -14.20
N ARG A 62 -16.52 -0.39 -14.28
CA ARG A 62 -15.93 0.07 -15.55
C ARG A 62 -15.32 -1.06 -16.34
N MET A 63 -14.67 -2.01 -15.66
CA MET A 63 -14.10 -3.22 -16.26
C MET A 63 -15.16 -4.25 -16.64
N LYS A 64 -16.42 -4.08 -16.22
CA LYS A 64 -17.51 -5.07 -16.34
C LYS A 64 -17.16 -6.39 -15.67
N ALA A 65 -16.43 -6.34 -14.56
CA ALA A 65 -16.04 -7.47 -13.75
C ALA A 65 -16.94 -7.60 -12.51
N GLU A 66 -17.18 -8.82 -12.09
CA GLU A 66 -17.75 -9.15 -10.79
C GLU A 66 -16.60 -9.16 -9.77
N CYS A 67 -16.66 -8.29 -8.77
CA CYS A 67 -15.60 -8.19 -7.78
C CYS A 67 -16.08 -8.62 -6.39
N GLU A 68 -15.19 -9.36 -5.71
CA GLU A 68 -15.33 -9.75 -4.31
C GLU A 68 -14.27 -8.99 -3.49
N LEU A 69 -14.69 -8.25 -2.47
CA LEU A 69 -13.80 -7.61 -1.52
C LEU A 69 -13.51 -8.56 -0.36
N VAL A 70 -12.23 -8.75 -0.02
CA VAL A 70 -11.78 -9.70 1.00
C VAL A 70 -11.02 -8.95 2.08
N ALA A 71 -11.55 -8.92 3.30
CA ALA A 71 -10.83 -8.38 4.45
C ALA A 71 -9.62 -9.26 4.80
N GLN A 72 -8.49 -8.64 5.07
CA GLN A 72 -7.24 -9.30 5.40
C GLN A 72 -6.38 -8.40 6.27
N ASP A 73 -5.98 -8.91 7.44
CA ASP A 73 -5.06 -8.20 8.33
C ASP A 73 -3.79 -7.75 7.58
N TRP A 74 -3.31 -6.56 7.91
CA TRP A 74 -2.20 -5.91 7.23
C TRP A 74 -0.95 -6.77 7.11
N ASP A 75 -0.51 -7.40 8.19
CA ASP A 75 0.71 -8.21 8.20
C ASP A 75 0.69 -9.39 7.23
N GLY A 76 -0.52 -9.91 6.94
CA GLY A 76 -0.74 -11.03 6.02
C GLY A 76 -1.08 -10.63 4.59
N ILE A 77 -1.25 -9.33 4.28
CA ILE A 77 -1.90 -8.90 3.05
C ILE A 77 -1.05 -9.21 1.79
N ILE A 78 0.25 -8.96 1.80
CA ILE A 78 1.14 -9.31 0.67
C ILE A 78 1.32 -10.84 0.54
N PRO A 79 1.65 -11.59 1.61
CA PRO A 79 1.70 -13.05 1.55
C PRO A 79 0.42 -13.69 1.02
N ALA A 80 -0.75 -13.18 1.39
CA ALA A 80 -2.02 -13.70 0.90
C ALA A 80 -2.24 -13.46 -0.60
N LEU A 81 -1.81 -12.30 -1.14
CA LEU A 81 -1.78 -12.05 -2.59
C LEU A 81 -0.87 -13.04 -3.31
N GLN A 82 0.36 -13.23 -2.81
CA GLN A 82 1.32 -14.16 -3.41
C GLN A 82 0.82 -15.61 -3.40
N ASN A 83 0.03 -15.98 -2.41
CA ASN A 83 -0.61 -17.30 -2.30
C ASN A 83 -1.94 -17.41 -3.09
N GLY A 84 -2.33 -16.36 -3.83
CA GLY A 84 -3.53 -16.38 -4.68
C GLY A 84 -4.85 -16.34 -3.92
N LYS A 85 -4.87 -15.83 -2.67
CA LYS A 85 -6.12 -15.63 -1.92
C LYS A 85 -7.03 -14.62 -2.61
N TYR A 86 -6.43 -13.63 -3.27
CA TYR A 86 -7.06 -12.60 -4.10
C TYR A 86 -6.11 -12.18 -5.22
N ASP A 87 -6.63 -11.42 -6.18
CA ASP A 87 -5.93 -11.04 -7.42
C ASP A 87 -5.24 -9.68 -7.32
N ALA A 88 -5.73 -8.81 -6.44
CA ALA A 88 -5.22 -7.46 -6.22
C ALA A 88 -5.39 -7.01 -4.77
N ILE A 89 -4.67 -5.95 -4.38
CA ILE A 89 -4.81 -5.28 -3.09
C ILE A 89 -5.20 -3.81 -3.33
N ILE A 90 -6.15 -3.30 -2.54
CA ILE A 90 -6.43 -1.87 -2.39
C ILE A 90 -6.55 -1.56 -0.88
N ALA A 91 -5.51 -0.96 -0.29
CA ALA A 91 -5.39 -0.81 1.16
C ALA A 91 -4.40 0.30 1.57
N GLY A 92 -4.40 1.45 0.88
CA GLY A 92 -3.48 2.56 1.20
C GLY A 92 -1.99 2.19 1.16
N MET A 93 -1.65 1.14 0.40
CA MET A 93 -0.31 0.57 0.43
C MET A 93 0.69 1.47 -0.28
N SER A 94 1.67 1.99 0.46
CA SER A 94 2.77 2.77 -0.10
C SER A 94 3.59 1.94 -1.08
N ILE A 95 3.91 2.52 -2.24
CA ILE A 95 4.84 1.95 -3.22
C ILE A 95 6.26 2.09 -2.66
N THR A 96 6.93 0.98 -2.39
CA THR A 96 8.33 0.97 -1.93
C THR A 96 9.16 0.00 -2.76
N ALA A 97 10.48 0.25 -2.83
CA ALA A 97 11.40 -0.63 -3.56
C ALA A 97 11.33 -2.07 -3.04
N GLU A 98 11.30 -2.25 -1.71
CA GLU A 98 11.19 -3.55 -1.07
C GLU A 98 9.92 -4.31 -1.49
N ARG A 99 8.76 -3.62 -1.49
CA ARG A 99 7.50 -4.24 -1.92
C ARG A 99 7.48 -4.54 -3.41
N MET A 100 8.10 -3.70 -4.24
CA MET A 100 8.23 -3.92 -5.68
C MET A 100 9.10 -5.13 -6.04
N GLU A 101 9.92 -5.64 -5.13
CA GLU A 101 10.67 -6.89 -5.35
C GLU A 101 9.76 -8.11 -5.38
N VAL A 102 8.58 -8.05 -4.79
CA VAL A 102 7.69 -9.20 -4.59
C VAL A 102 6.29 -9.04 -5.16
N ILE A 103 5.83 -7.82 -5.44
CA ILE A 103 4.53 -7.52 -6.06
C ILE A 103 4.67 -6.35 -7.03
N ASN A 104 3.73 -6.27 -7.99
CA ASN A 104 3.62 -5.12 -8.89
C ASN A 104 2.64 -4.08 -8.34
N PHE A 105 2.85 -2.82 -8.69
CA PHE A 105 1.97 -1.71 -8.34
C PHE A 105 1.39 -1.05 -9.58
N SER A 106 0.19 -0.50 -9.45
CA SER A 106 -0.37 0.47 -10.37
C SER A 106 0.33 1.83 -10.21
N GLN A 107 -0.10 2.84 -10.96
CA GLN A 107 0.21 4.23 -10.64
C GLN A 107 -0.38 4.59 -9.27
N GLY A 108 0.29 5.51 -8.55
CA GLY A 108 -0.26 6.05 -7.31
C GLY A 108 -1.59 6.77 -7.56
N TYR A 109 -2.62 6.43 -6.79
CA TYR A 109 -3.94 7.07 -6.85
C TYR A 109 -4.16 8.12 -5.76
N ALA A 110 -3.33 8.11 -4.72
CA ALA A 110 -3.35 9.08 -3.63
C ALA A 110 -1.94 9.38 -3.13
N ASN A 111 -1.78 10.51 -2.46
CA ASN A 111 -0.55 10.88 -1.75
C ASN A 111 -0.94 11.40 -0.38
N GLU A 112 -0.52 10.71 0.66
CA GLU A 112 -0.85 11.01 2.04
C GLU A 112 0.42 11.25 2.86
N PRO A 113 0.59 12.44 3.44
CA PRO A 113 1.73 12.72 4.31
C PRO A 113 1.52 12.09 5.68
N ALA A 114 2.54 11.40 6.20
CA ALA A 114 2.57 10.91 7.57
C ALA A 114 2.70 12.05 8.58
N SER A 115 2.11 11.87 9.76
CA SER A 115 2.21 12.81 10.88
C SER A 115 2.18 12.09 12.22
N PHE A 116 2.63 12.78 13.28
CA PHE A 116 2.49 12.30 14.64
C PHE A 116 1.21 12.87 15.27
N SER A 117 0.40 11.99 15.83
CA SER A 117 -0.75 12.36 16.64
C SER A 117 -0.40 12.28 18.13
N VAL A 118 -0.86 13.22 18.91
CA VAL A 118 -0.66 13.25 20.37
C VAL A 118 -1.95 13.63 21.08
N LEU A 119 -2.11 13.20 22.32
CA LEU A 119 -3.25 13.63 23.13
C LEU A 119 -3.23 15.16 23.29
N LYS A 120 -4.40 15.80 23.25
CA LYS A 120 -4.55 17.25 23.47
C LYS A 120 -3.99 17.70 24.83
N SER A 121 -4.03 16.83 25.83
CA SER A 121 -3.48 17.04 27.17
C SER A 121 -1.96 16.83 27.27
N SER A 122 -1.33 16.31 26.21
CA SER A 122 0.11 16.09 26.19
C SER A 122 0.86 17.42 26.12
N LYS A 123 1.99 17.51 26.82
CA LYS A 123 2.95 18.62 26.64
C LYS A 123 3.48 18.74 25.21
N LEU A 124 3.41 17.67 24.42
CA LEU A 124 3.78 17.66 23.00
C LEU A 124 2.72 18.33 22.11
N ALA A 125 1.48 18.51 22.58
CA ALA A 125 0.40 19.15 21.81
C ALA A 125 0.67 20.63 21.49
N ALA A 126 1.55 21.29 22.24
CA ALA A 126 1.97 22.67 22.00
C ALA A 126 3.02 22.80 20.88
N LEU A 127 3.59 21.70 20.43
CA LEU A 127 4.60 21.70 19.36
C LEU A 127 3.94 22.04 18.03
N LYS A 128 4.57 22.95 17.30
CA LYS A 128 4.17 23.27 15.92
C LYS A 128 4.99 22.43 14.97
N ALA A 129 4.35 21.92 13.93
CA ALA A 129 5.07 21.27 12.83
C ALA A 129 6.09 22.24 12.24
N GLY A 130 7.34 21.83 12.19
CA GLY A 130 8.44 22.63 11.64
C GLY A 130 8.47 22.67 10.12
N GLY A 131 7.67 21.82 9.44
CA GLY A 131 7.62 21.67 7.99
C GLY A 131 7.26 20.27 7.57
N LYS A 132 7.29 20.04 6.25
CA LYS A 132 7.19 18.71 5.65
C LYS A 132 8.57 18.27 5.20
N VAL A 133 8.90 17.01 5.38
CA VAL A 133 10.16 16.41 4.94
C VAL A 133 9.83 15.36 3.88
N ASN A 134 10.50 15.46 2.74
CA ASN A 134 10.51 14.40 1.74
C ASN A 134 11.64 13.42 2.08
N MET A 135 11.30 12.21 2.49
CA MET A 135 12.27 11.20 2.89
C MET A 135 13.12 10.68 1.72
N ASP A 136 12.62 10.79 0.49
CA ASP A 136 13.33 10.35 -0.72
C ASP A 136 14.32 11.41 -1.25
N ALA A 137 14.27 12.63 -0.71
CA ALA A 137 15.11 13.76 -1.14
C ALA A 137 15.46 14.66 0.05
N LEU A 138 16.33 14.14 0.93
CA LEU A 138 16.76 14.87 2.11
C LEU A 138 17.79 15.95 1.75
N ASP A 139 17.50 17.17 2.18
CA ASP A 139 18.44 18.31 2.18
C ASP A 139 18.87 18.67 3.61
N SER A 140 19.69 19.69 3.76
CA SER A 140 20.18 20.14 5.07
C SER A 140 19.05 20.64 5.99
N THR A 141 18.00 21.25 5.42
CA THR A 141 16.83 21.71 6.17
C THR A 141 16.03 20.53 6.69
N SER A 142 15.77 19.56 5.83
CA SER A 142 15.07 18.32 6.18
C SER A 142 15.82 17.55 7.27
N THR A 143 17.15 17.43 7.14
CA THR A 143 17.99 16.78 8.14
C THR A 143 17.91 17.50 9.49
N ALA A 144 17.97 18.84 9.52
CA ALA A 144 17.84 19.62 10.75
C ALA A 144 16.46 19.44 11.40
N LEU A 145 15.39 19.34 10.60
CA LEU A 145 14.04 19.06 11.09
C LEU A 145 13.93 17.68 11.73
N LEU A 146 14.51 16.64 11.10
CA LEU A 146 14.54 15.28 11.65
C LEU A 146 15.34 15.22 12.95
N ASP A 147 16.49 15.89 13.04
CA ASP A 147 17.29 15.99 14.25
C ASP A 147 16.52 16.69 15.39
N SER A 148 15.80 17.75 15.07
CA SER A 148 14.94 18.46 16.00
C SER A 148 13.80 17.56 16.50
N LEU A 149 13.15 16.82 15.60
CA LEU A 149 12.11 15.86 15.94
C LEU A 149 12.65 14.77 16.88
N LYS A 150 13.80 14.19 16.55
CA LYS A 150 14.47 13.17 17.37
C LYS A 150 14.79 13.67 18.78
N LYS A 151 15.30 14.89 18.90
CA LYS A 151 15.54 15.53 20.21
C LYS A 151 14.26 15.73 21.00
N THR A 152 13.21 16.18 20.32
CA THR A 152 11.90 16.47 20.93
C THR A 152 11.21 15.23 21.47
N LEU A 153 11.30 14.12 20.73
CA LEU A 153 10.66 12.85 21.08
C LEU A 153 11.53 11.96 21.99
N LYS A 154 12.75 12.40 22.32
CA LYS A 154 13.67 11.59 23.14
C LYS A 154 13.03 11.14 24.46
N GLY A 155 13.08 9.83 24.71
CA GLY A 155 12.56 9.20 25.93
C GLY A 155 11.04 9.04 25.94
N THR A 156 10.35 9.35 24.84
CA THR A 156 8.91 9.10 24.71
C THR A 156 8.63 7.69 24.18
N THR A 157 7.37 7.26 24.31
CA THR A 157 6.87 6.05 23.64
C THR A 157 6.11 6.47 22.38
N VAL A 158 6.44 5.82 21.25
CA VAL A 158 5.79 6.03 19.95
C VAL A 158 5.07 4.75 19.56
N GLY A 159 3.75 4.82 19.41
CA GLY A 159 2.93 3.75 18.84
C GLY A 159 2.95 3.84 17.33
N VAL A 160 2.96 2.68 16.66
CA VAL A 160 2.97 2.59 15.18
C VAL A 160 2.37 1.26 14.77
N GLN A 161 1.67 1.23 13.64
CA GLN A 161 1.27 -0.05 13.06
C GLN A 161 2.48 -0.77 12.49
N GLY A 162 2.58 -2.08 12.76
CA GLY A 162 3.65 -2.95 12.27
C GLY A 162 3.66 -3.08 10.75
N SER A 163 4.79 -3.51 10.19
CA SER A 163 4.96 -3.79 8.76
C SER A 163 4.62 -2.61 7.83
N THR A 164 4.69 -1.38 8.36
CA THR A 164 4.39 -0.14 7.63
C THR A 164 5.65 0.70 7.35
N THR A 165 5.51 1.65 6.42
CA THR A 165 6.54 2.69 6.21
C THR A 165 6.72 3.57 7.45
N HIS A 166 5.69 3.73 8.27
CA HIS A 166 5.76 4.46 9.54
C HIS A 166 6.64 3.74 10.56
N GLU A 167 6.50 2.41 10.67
CA GLU A 167 7.37 1.62 11.53
C GLU A 167 8.83 1.72 11.09
N ASN A 168 9.10 1.62 9.79
CA ASN A 168 10.43 1.79 9.23
C ASN A 168 11.00 3.18 9.54
N PHE A 169 10.19 4.23 9.42
CA PHE A 169 10.60 5.59 9.80
C PHE A 169 11.00 5.67 11.28
N VAL A 170 10.19 5.14 12.20
CA VAL A 170 10.51 5.14 13.63
C VAL A 170 11.82 4.40 13.90
N LYS A 171 12.01 3.23 13.29
CA LYS A 171 13.25 2.44 13.44
C LYS A 171 14.49 3.16 12.90
N GLN A 172 14.41 3.71 11.70
CA GLN A 172 15.55 4.28 11.00
C GLN A 172 15.89 5.70 11.47
N VAL A 173 14.89 6.53 11.72
CA VAL A 173 15.10 7.95 12.03
C VAL A 173 15.16 8.19 13.54
N LEU A 174 14.23 7.64 14.31
CA LEU A 174 14.17 7.87 15.75
C LEU A 174 15.06 6.88 16.52
N GLY A 175 15.11 5.62 16.07
CA GLY A 175 15.95 4.57 16.66
C GLY A 175 15.80 4.47 18.17
N ASP A 176 16.89 4.30 18.89
CA ASP A 176 16.92 4.16 20.35
C ASP A 176 16.55 5.42 21.12
N SER A 177 16.25 6.54 20.46
CA SER A 177 15.82 7.75 21.14
C SER A 177 14.40 7.67 21.68
N VAL A 178 13.58 6.73 21.19
CA VAL A 178 12.20 6.49 21.62
C VAL A 178 11.99 5.02 21.97
N THR A 179 10.95 4.74 22.77
CA THR A 179 10.44 3.38 22.93
C THR A 179 9.36 3.13 21.88
N MET A 180 9.63 2.31 20.87
CA MET A 180 8.63 1.97 19.88
C MET A 180 7.70 0.88 20.41
N LYS A 181 6.38 1.03 20.16
CA LYS A 181 5.36 -0.01 20.34
C LYS A 181 4.67 -0.28 19.01
N SER A 182 4.74 -1.52 18.54
CA SER A 182 4.05 -1.96 17.34
C SER A 182 2.67 -2.47 17.69
N TYR A 183 1.69 -2.19 16.83
CA TYR A 183 0.28 -2.57 16.94
C TYR A 183 -0.16 -3.21 15.62
N ASP A 184 -1.22 -4.01 15.68
CA ASP A 184 -1.74 -4.71 14.50
C ASP A 184 -2.51 -3.77 13.56
N THR A 185 -3.18 -2.75 14.12
CA THR A 185 -3.94 -1.74 13.36
C THR A 185 -3.60 -0.31 13.83
N GLN A 186 -4.03 0.70 13.07
CA GLN A 186 -3.88 2.11 13.46
C GLN A 186 -4.85 2.55 14.56
N GLU A 187 -5.92 1.81 14.80
CA GLU A 187 -6.95 2.14 15.78
C GLU A 187 -6.66 1.60 17.20
N ASN A 188 -5.60 0.81 17.38
CA ASN A 188 -5.21 0.20 18.66
C ASN A 188 -4.35 1.12 19.58
#